data_cc632834f098051ec4ad40cdd62890d1
#
_entry.id   cc632834f098051ec4ad40cdd62890d1
#
_cell.length_a   1.000
_cell.length_b   1.000
_cell.length_c   1.000
_cell.angle_alpha   90.00
_cell.angle_beta   90.00
_cell.angle_gamma   90.00
#
_symmetry.space_group_name_H-M   'P 1'
#
loop_
_entity.id
_entity.type
_entity.pdbx_description
1 polymer ?
#
loop_
_entity_poly.entity_id
_entity_poly.type
_entity_poly.pdbx_seq_one_letter_code
_entity_poly.pdbx_strand_id
1 'polypeptide(L)'
;ISSMKKDLRAGFAQVDKAYAYAKVDTRLNVRESGSTSARIVGTLPAKALCFVIADADQEWVYIESGDVRGFVRTDYLQQGKEALEYVTGTGEDQMKLADQVIDPSENEAFPYKKETVYEVKTSTGNGIITFAKQFVGRPYVWGGNSLTDGIDCSHFVWQILTRCGAYDGEY
;
A
#
# COMPACT_ATOMS: atom_id res chain seq x y z
N ILE A 1 -16.42 -11.47 -17.13
CA ILE A 1 -15.14 -11.45 -16.40
C ILE A 1 -14.55 -10.03 -16.39
N SER A 2 -14.53 -9.31 -17.53
CA SER A 2 -14.05 -7.91 -17.60
C SER A 2 -14.94 -6.94 -16.82
N SER A 3 -16.27 -7.13 -16.84
CA SER A 3 -17.24 -6.35 -16.08
C SER A 3 -17.09 -6.55 -14.57
N MET A 4 -16.94 -7.80 -14.11
CA MET A 4 -16.70 -8.08 -12.69
C MET A 4 -15.40 -7.44 -12.15
N LYS A 5 -14.33 -7.43 -12.96
CA LYS A 5 -13.07 -6.76 -12.57
C LYS A 5 -13.23 -5.25 -12.44
N LYS A 6 -14.09 -4.64 -13.27
CA LYS A 6 -14.39 -3.20 -13.23
C LYS A 6 -15.22 -2.85 -11.99
N ASP A 7 -16.21 -3.68 -11.66
CA ASP A 7 -17.10 -3.49 -10.51
C ASP A 7 -16.36 -3.70 -9.19
N LEU A 8 -15.44 -4.67 -9.12
CA LEU A 8 -14.55 -4.87 -7.98
C LEU A 8 -13.63 -3.67 -7.77
N ARG A 9 -13.05 -3.10 -8.83
CA ARG A 9 -12.24 -1.88 -8.73
C ARG A 9 -13.07 -0.68 -8.26
N ALA A 10 -14.30 -0.53 -8.73
CA ALA A 10 -15.21 0.52 -8.26
C ALA A 10 -15.60 0.35 -6.79
N GLY A 11 -15.78 -0.88 -6.31
CA GLY A 11 -16.02 -1.18 -4.89
C GLY A 11 -14.84 -0.83 -3.99
N PHE A 12 -13.61 -1.03 -4.46
CA PHE A 12 -12.40 -0.63 -3.75
C PHE A 12 -12.15 0.89 -3.77
N ALA A 13 -12.74 1.64 -4.70
CA ALA A 13 -12.64 3.09 -4.73
C ALA A 13 -13.35 3.79 -3.55
N GLN A 14 -14.13 3.06 -2.76
CA GLN A 14 -14.78 3.56 -1.55
C GLN A 14 -13.99 3.30 -0.26
N VAL A 15 -12.87 2.57 -0.33
CA VAL A 15 -11.93 2.47 0.79
C VAL A 15 -11.13 3.77 0.84
N ASP A 16 -11.04 4.37 2.02
CA ASP A 16 -10.23 5.58 2.24
C ASP A 16 -8.80 5.33 1.76
N LYS A 17 -8.48 5.85 0.57
CA LYS A 17 -7.13 5.79 0.03
C LYS A 17 -6.24 6.70 0.86
N ALA A 18 -5.10 6.19 1.28
CA ALA A 18 -4.11 6.99 1.99
C ALA A 18 -3.33 7.85 0.99
N TYR A 19 -3.95 8.93 0.53
CA TYR A 19 -3.35 9.87 -0.40
C TYR A 19 -2.13 10.56 0.17
N ALA A 20 -1.11 10.68 -0.65
CA ALA A 20 0.04 11.52 -0.40
C ALA A 20 0.54 12.13 -1.70
N TYR A 21 1.33 13.18 -1.61
CA TYR A 21 2.04 13.72 -2.76
C TYR A 21 3.47 14.12 -2.38
N ALA A 22 4.36 14.15 -3.36
CA ALA A 22 5.74 14.57 -3.16
C ALA A 22 5.84 16.06 -2.83
N LYS A 23 6.31 16.37 -1.62
CA LYS A 23 6.54 17.73 -1.10
C LYS A 23 7.98 18.15 -1.37
N VAL A 24 8.34 18.21 -2.63
CA VAL A 24 9.67 18.59 -3.10
C VAL A 24 9.55 19.56 -4.27
N ASP A 25 10.60 20.30 -4.55
CA ASP A 25 10.63 21.27 -5.64
C ASP A 25 10.99 20.64 -6.99
N THR A 26 11.70 19.52 -6.96
CA THR A 26 12.16 18.83 -8.17
C THR A 26 11.65 17.38 -8.23
N ARG A 27 12.38 16.45 -7.64
CA ARG A 27 12.07 15.01 -7.64
C ARG A 27 12.41 14.37 -6.30
N LEU A 28 11.62 13.39 -5.91
CA LEU A 28 11.86 12.53 -4.76
C LEU A 28 12.19 11.12 -5.24
N ASN A 29 13.31 10.58 -4.78
CA ASN A 29 13.69 9.21 -5.12
C ASN A 29 12.82 8.21 -4.38
N VAL A 30 12.31 7.23 -5.13
CA VAL A 30 11.68 6.03 -4.60
C VAL A 30 12.72 4.92 -4.61
N ARG A 31 12.94 4.29 -3.45
CA ARG A 31 14.03 3.32 -3.25
C ARG A 31 13.49 1.93 -3.00
N GLU A 32 14.30 0.93 -3.28
CA GLU A 32 13.97 -0.48 -3.13
C GLU A 32 13.88 -0.94 -1.67
N SER A 33 14.51 -0.22 -0.76
CA SER A 33 14.39 -0.41 0.69
C SER A 33 14.47 0.93 1.44
N GLY A 34 14.14 0.94 2.72
CA GLY A 34 14.20 2.11 3.60
C GLY A 34 15.63 2.54 3.94
N SER A 35 16.44 2.83 2.93
CA SER A 35 17.82 3.27 3.07
C SER A 35 18.22 4.21 1.94
N THR A 36 19.00 5.23 2.26
CA THR A 36 19.58 6.15 1.27
C THR A 36 20.62 5.50 0.36
N SER A 37 21.17 4.35 0.74
CA SER A 37 22.08 3.53 -0.06
C SER A 37 21.35 2.53 -0.96
N ALA A 38 20.04 2.33 -0.78
CA ALA A 38 19.26 1.41 -1.59
C ALA A 38 19.11 1.90 -3.03
N ARG A 39 18.96 0.95 -3.95
CA ARG A 39 18.73 1.21 -5.37
C ARG A 39 17.49 2.10 -5.57
N ILE A 40 17.58 3.05 -6.49
CA ILE A 40 16.45 3.88 -6.91
C ILE A 40 15.63 3.09 -7.92
N VAL A 41 14.36 2.89 -7.63
CA VAL A 41 13.42 2.11 -8.45
C VAL A 41 12.46 3.02 -9.23
N GLY A 42 12.32 4.26 -8.80
CA GLY A 42 11.52 5.28 -9.46
C GLY A 42 11.79 6.67 -8.89
N THR A 43 11.15 7.67 -9.46
CA THR A 43 11.19 9.05 -8.96
C THR A 43 9.81 9.68 -8.99
N LEU A 44 9.45 10.40 -7.94
CA LEU A 44 8.24 11.20 -7.86
C LEU A 44 8.57 12.65 -8.24
N PRO A 45 8.03 13.17 -9.35
CA PRO A 45 8.08 14.60 -9.62
C PRO A 45 7.44 15.43 -8.51
N ALA A 46 7.76 16.72 -8.47
CA ALA A 46 7.10 17.64 -7.53
C ALA A 46 5.56 17.53 -7.63
N LYS A 47 4.89 17.43 -6.49
CA LYS A 47 3.43 17.25 -6.40
C LYS A 47 2.87 15.97 -7.04
N ALA A 48 3.72 15.00 -7.38
CA ALA A 48 3.24 13.72 -7.90
C ALA A 48 2.45 12.96 -6.85
N LEU A 49 1.35 12.35 -7.31
CA LEU A 49 0.46 11.54 -6.48
C LEU A 49 1.11 10.20 -6.14
N CYS A 50 0.98 9.79 -4.90
CA CYS A 50 1.22 8.42 -4.47
C CYS A 50 0.22 8.00 -3.39
N PHE A 51 0.15 6.71 -3.14
CA PHE A 51 -0.62 6.12 -2.07
C PHE A 51 0.32 5.54 -1.03
N VAL A 52 0.11 5.86 0.23
CA VAL A 52 0.82 5.21 1.33
C VAL A 52 0.18 3.85 1.57
N ILE A 53 0.98 2.80 1.38
CA ILE A 53 0.54 1.41 1.55
C ILE A 53 0.83 0.94 2.97
N ALA A 54 2.01 1.27 3.49
CA ALA A 54 2.42 0.88 4.84
C ALA A 54 3.50 1.81 5.39
N ASP A 55 3.51 1.98 6.71
CA ASP A 55 4.65 2.57 7.40
C ASP A 55 5.76 1.51 7.53
N ALA A 56 6.94 1.78 6.99
CA ALA A 56 8.09 0.92 7.15
C ALA A 56 8.75 1.15 8.52
N ASP A 57 9.02 2.41 8.84
CA ASP A 57 9.47 2.91 10.14
C ASP A 57 9.10 4.40 10.29
N GLN A 58 9.71 5.10 11.25
CA GLN A 58 9.43 6.53 11.47
C GLN A 58 9.94 7.43 10.34
N GLU A 59 10.98 7.02 9.64
CA GLU A 59 11.64 7.81 8.59
C GLU A 59 11.20 7.44 7.18
N TRP A 60 10.72 6.22 6.99
CA TRP A 60 10.40 5.65 5.69
C TRP A 60 8.97 5.13 5.61
N VAL A 61 8.31 5.40 4.49
CA VAL A 61 7.01 4.83 4.15
C VAL A 61 7.09 4.07 2.83
N TYR A 62 6.34 2.99 2.75
CA TYR A 62 6.14 2.22 1.53
C TYR A 62 4.98 2.78 0.74
N ILE A 63 5.24 3.13 -0.51
CA ILE A 63 4.26 3.81 -1.37
C ILE A 63 4.08 3.09 -2.71
N GLU A 64 2.94 3.40 -3.34
CA GLU A 64 2.65 3.07 -4.73
C GLU A 64 2.31 4.33 -5.51
N SER A 65 2.88 4.46 -6.71
CA SER A 65 2.54 5.52 -7.66
C SER A 65 2.68 4.99 -9.09
N GLY A 66 1.55 4.77 -9.76
CA GLY A 66 1.55 4.07 -11.05
C GLY A 66 2.14 2.66 -10.93
N ASP A 67 3.11 2.35 -11.76
CA ASP A 67 3.81 1.06 -11.76
C ASP A 67 5.05 1.04 -10.85
N VAL A 68 5.24 2.07 -10.03
CA VAL A 68 6.35 2.18 -9.09
C VAL A 68 5.87 1.87 -7.69
N ARG A 69 6.54 0.94 -7.02
CA ARG A 69 6.42 0.67 -5.59
C ARG A 69 7.78 0.76 -4.93
N GLY A 70 7.84 1.31 -3.74
CA GLY A 70 9.08 1.41 -3.00
C GLY A 70 8.98 2.33 -1.81
N PHE A 71 10.13 2.67 -1.27
CA PHE A 71 10.27 3.44 -0.05
C PHE A 71 10.67 4.88 -0.34
N VAL A 72 10.01 5.80 0.35
CA VAL A 72 10.35 7.22 0.33
C VAL A 72 10.50 7.74 1.75
N ARG A 73 11.29 8.81 1.91
CA ARG A 73 11.41 9.50 3.20
C ARG A 73 10.09 10.19 3.54
N THR A 74 9.60 9.94 4.75
CA THR A 74 8.36 10.51 5.29
C THR A 74 8.38 12.05 5.23
N ASP A 75 9.51 12.66 5.52
CA ASP A 75 9.68 14.13 5.56
C ASP A 75 9.39 14.82 4.22
N TYR A 76 9.52 14.09 3.11
CA TYR A 76 9.32 14.63 1.76
C TYR A 76 7.95 14.30 1.16
N LEU A 77 7.05 13.74 1.98
CA LEU A 77 5.65 13.52 1.61
C LEU A 77 4.71 14.44 2.38
N GLN A 78 3.72 14.97 1.68
CA GLN A 78 2.54 15.51 2.32
C GLN A 78 1.49 14.41 2.43
N GLN A 79 1.03 14.16 3.63
CA GLN A 79 0.04 13.13 3.97
C GLN A 79 -1.16 13.74 4.71
N GLY A 80 -2.14 12.91 5.02
CA GLY A 80 -3.29 13.29 5.84
C GLY A 80 -4.28 14.20 5.13
N LYS A 81 -4.94 15.07 5.92
CA LYS A 81 -6.04 15.91 5.46
C LYS A 81 -5.63 16.84 4.32
N GLU A 82 -4.47 17.46 4.41
CA GLU A 82 -3.96 18.39 3.39
C GLU A 82 -3.72 17.67 2.04
N ALA A 83 -3.22 16.43 2.09
CA ALA A 83 -3.04 15.64 0.88
C ALA A 83 -4.39 15.27 0.27
N LEU A 84 -5.36 14.86 1.07
CA LEU A 84 -6.70 14.54 0.62
C LEU A 84 -7.39 15.77 -0.03
N GLU A 85 -7.30 16.92 0.59
CA GLU A 85 -7.87 18.17 0.06
C GLU A 85 -7.21 18.58 -1.27
N TYR A 86 -5.89 18.47 -1.35
CA TYR A 86 -5.15 18.79 -2.58
C TYR A 86 -5.49 17.84 -3.73
N VAL A 87 -5.53 16.54 -3.48
CA VAL A 87 -5.87 15.52 -4.49
C VAL A 87 -7.31 15.67 -4.95
N THR A 88 -8.25 15.90 -4.01
CA THR A 88 -9.68 16.09 -4.34
C THR A 88 -9.89 17.37 -5.14
N GLY A 89 -9.21 18.45 -4.79
CA GLY A 89 -9.31 19.74 -5.50
C GLY A 89 -8.66 19.73 -6.89
N THR A 90 -7.57 19.00 -7.06
CA THR A 90 -6.85 18.89 -8.34
C THR A 90 -7.47 17.83 -9.25
N GLY A 91 -7.91 16.71 -8.68
CA GLY A 91 -8.35 15.50 -9.38
C GLY A 91 -7.19 14.52 -9.61
N GLU A 92 -7.39 13.25 -9.25
CA GLU A 92 -6.37 12.20 -9.40
C GLU A 92 -5.83 12.11 -10.84
N ASP A 93 -6.73 12.22 -11.83
CA ASP A 93 -6.40 12.09 -13.25
C ASP A 93 -5.54 13.24 -13.77
N GLN A 94 -5.47 14.35 -13.06
CA GLN A 94 -4.68 15.53 -13.42
C GLN A 94 -3.31 15.54 -12.74
N MET A 95 -3.08 14.66 -11.78
CA MET A 95 -1.82 14.59 -11.05
C MET A 95 -0.80 13.70 -11.78
N LYS A 96 0.45 14.11 -11.70
CA LYS A 96 1.57 13.28 -12.18
C LYS A 96 1.73 12.05 -11.29
N LEU A 97 2.21 10.98 -11.88
CA LEU A 97 2.62 9.76 -11.18
C LEU A 97 4.15 9.63 -11.17
N ALA A 98 4.67 8.62 -10.49
CA ALA A 98 6.09 8.34 -10.49
C ALA A 98 6.61 7.96 -11.88
N ASP A 99 7.82 8.41 -12.17
CA ASP A 99 8.59 7.93 -13.33
C ASP A 99 9.32 6.64 -12.92
N GLN A 100 9.11 5.58 -13.69
CA GLN A 100 9.75 4.29 -13.50
C GLN A 100 11.24 4.36 -13.88
N VAL A 101 12.12 3.82 -13.04
CA VAL A 101 13.58 3.74 -13.31
C VAL A 101 13.99 2.33 -13.70
N ILE A 102 13.39 1.32 -13.08
CA ILE A 102 13.63 -0.09 -13.39
C ILE A 102 12.32 -0.80 -13.69
N ASP A 103 12.39 -1.95 -14.36
CA ASP A 103 11.20 -2.76 -14.61
C ASP A 103 10.59 -3.25 -13.28
N PRO A 104 9.25 -3.24 -13.13
CA PRO A 104 8.59 -3.76 -11.92
C PRO A 104 8.97 -5.19 -11.56
N SER A 105 9.29 -6.03 -12.53
CA SER A 105 9.74 -7.42 -12.32
C SER A 105 11.14 -7.51 -11.68
N GLU A 106 11.96 -6.47 -11.82
CA GLU A 106 13.28 -6.37 -11.21
C GLU A 106 13.28 -5.67 -9.86
N ASN A 107 12.14 -5.08 -9.47
CA ASN A 107 11.99 -4.31 -8.25
C ASN A 107 11.65 -5.22 -7.07
N GLU A 108 12.61 -5.49 -6.20
CA GLU A 108 12.43 -6.30 -5.00
C GLU A 108 11.48 -5.66 -3.97
N ALA A 109 11.25 -4.35 -4.03
CA ALA A 109 10.26 -3.67 -3.20
C ALA A 109 8.83 -3.94 -3.65
N PHE A 110 8.60 -4.38 -4.89
CA PHE A 110 7.25 -4.55 -5.43
C PHE A 110 6.39 -5.53 -4.61
N PRO A 111 6.90 -6.66 -4.14
CA PRO A 111 6.21 -7.54 -3.22
C PRO A 111 6.61 -7.27 -1.76
N TYR A 112 6.67 -6.01 -1.31
CA TYR A 112 7.07 -5.69 0.06
C TYR A 112 6.35 -6.59 1.08
N LYS A 113 7.14 -7.28 1.89
CA LYS A 113 6.67 -8.17 2.95
C LYS A 113 7.17 -7.63 4.29
N LYS A 114 6.26 -7.38 5.21
CA LYS A 114 6.64 -7.10 6.60
C LYS A 114 7.20 -8.40 7.20
N GLU A 115 8.47 -8.39 7.60
CA GLU A 115 9.17 -9.60 8.04
C GLU A 115 8.58 -10.22 9.31
N THR A 116 8.06 -9.40 10.21
CA THR A 116 7.51 -9.86 11.49
C THR A 116 5.99 -9.75 11.48
N VAL A 117 5.32 -10.89 11.57
CA VAL A 117 3.88 -10.97 11.80
C VAL A 117 3.64 -11.29 13.26
N TYR A 118 3.02 -10.35 13.99
CA TYR A 118 2.63 -10.56 15.37
C TYR A 118 1.22 -11.15 15.42
N GLU A 119 1.08 -12.36 15.97
CA GLU A 119 -0.24 -12.92 16.24
C GLU A 119 -0.92 -12.17 17.38
N VAL A 120 -2.18 -11.82 17.15
CA VAL A 120 -3.02 -11.12 18.13
C VAL A 120 -4.27 -11.96 18.38
N LYS A 121 -4.38 -12.54 19.55
CA LYS A 121 -5.62 -13.21 19.98
C LYS A 121 -6.57 -12.16 20.54
N THR A 122 -7.62 -11.85 19.79
CA THR A 122 -8.57 -10.80 20.16
C THR A 122 -9.90 -10.97 19.44
N SER A 123 -10.98 -10.68 20.14
CA SER A 123 -12.33 -10.56 19.57
C SER A 123 -12.78 -9.10 19.44
N THR A 124 -11.95 -8.14 19.85
CA THR A 124 -12.28 -6.72 19.72
C THR A 124 -12.00 -6.21 18.30
N GLY A 125 -12.87 -5.35 17.77
CA GLY A 125 -12.71 -4.77 16.44
C GLY A 125 -11.35 -4.07 16.24
N ASN A 126 -10.89 -3.31 17.23
CA ASN A 126 -9.59 -2.63 17.18
C ASN A 126 -8.42 -3.62 17.15
N GLY A 127 -8.49 -4.73 17.89
CA GLY A 127 -7.47 -5.77 17.87
C GLY A 127 -7.40 -6.48 16.52
N ILE A 128 -8.57 -6.81 15.94
CA ILE A 128 -8.68 -7.42 14.61
C ILE A 128 -8.10 -6.49 13.54
N ILE A 129 -8.42 -5.20 13.59
CA ILE A 129 -7.88 -4.20 12.66
C ILE A 129 -6.35 -4.07 12.82
N THR A 130 -5.85 -4.07 14.05
CA THR A 130 -4.41 -4.02 14.33
C THR A 130 -3.69 -5.22 13.72
N PHE A 131 -4.26 -6.41 13.84
CA PHE A 131 -3.71 -7.62 13.20
C PHE A 131 -3.77 -7.53 11.67
N ALA A 132 -4.91 -7.13 11.11
CA ALA A 132 -5.10 -7.00 9.67
C ALA A 132 -4.13 -6.00 9.02
N LYS A 133 -3.84 -4.89 9.70
CA LYS A 133 -2.90 -3.86 9.19
C LYS A 133 -1.49 -4.36 8.92
N GLN A 134 -1.06 -5.48 9.51
CA GLN A 134 0.25 -6.08 9.25
C GLN A 134 0.38 -6.58 7.80
N PHE A 135 -0.73 -6.79 7.11
CA PHE A 135 -0.78 -7.35 5.77
C PHE A 135 -1.08 -6.30 4.68
N VAL A 136 -1.16 -5.04 5.05
CA VAL A 136 -1.30 -3.94 4.08
C VAL A 136 -0.09 -3.95 3.13
N GLY A 137 -0.36 -3.83 1.83
CA GLY A 137 0.66 -3.89 0.77
C GLY A 137 1.04 -5.30 0.31
N ARG A 138 0.42 -6.35 0.86
CA ARG A 138 0.62 -7.72 0.36
C ARG A 138 -0.07 -7.92 -0.99
N PRO A 139 0.45 -8.81 -1.86
CA PRO A 139 -0.13 -9.04 -3.17
C PRO A 139 -1.58 -9.52 -3.11
N TYR A 140 -2.42 -8.97 -3.95
CA TYR A 140 -3.74 -9.53 -4.21
C TYR A 140 -3.62 -10.61 -5.30
N VAL A 141 -4.03 -11.84 -4.97
CA VAL A 141 -4.06 -12.97 -5.91
C VAL A 141 -5.45 -13.56 -5.91
N TRP A 142 -6.10 -13.60 -7.06
CA TRP A 142 -7.43 -14.21 -7.21
C TRP A 142 -7.39 -15.70 -6.87
N GLY A 143 -8.21 -16.12 -5.91
CA GLY A 143 -8.18 -17.49 -5.37
C GLY A 143 -6.98 -17.76 -4.46
N GLY A 144 -6.15 -16.76 -4.19
CA GLY A 144 -5.01 -16.88 -3.27
C GLY A 144 -5.46 -17.00 -1.82
N ASN A 145 -4.73 -17.78 -1.03
CA ASN A 145 -5.05 -18.08 0.37
C ASN A 145 -3.83 -17.89 1.30
N SER A 146 -2.87 -17.07 0.93
CA SER A 146 -1.68 -16.78 1.76
C SER A 146 -1.65 -15.31 2.16
N LEU A 147 -1.68 -15.02 3.46
CA LEU A 147 -1.57 -13.66 3.99
C LEU A 147 -0.25 -12.97 3.61
N THR A 148 0.78 -13.73 3.26
CA THR A 148 2.11 -13.20 2.93
C THR A 148 2.44 -13.23 1.45
N ASP A 149 1.96 -14.23 0.71
CA ASP A 149 2.37 -14.49 -0.68
C ASP A 149 1.33 -14.07 -1.70
N GLY A 150 0.08 -13.97 -1.29
CA GLY A 150 -1.02 -13.48 -2.10
C GLY A 150 -2.36 -14.05 -1.65
N ILE A 151 -3.34 -13.20 -1.51
CA ILE A 151 -4.65 -13.55 -0.97
C ILE A 151 -5.73 -12.76 -1.67
N ASP A 152 -6.91 -13.34 -1.83
CA ASP A 152 -8.10 -12.60 -2.23
C ASP A 152 -8.86 -12.01 -1.04
N CYS A 153 -9.88 -11.22 -1.31
CA CYS A 153 -10.61 -10.49 -0.27
C CYS A 153 -11.35 -11.41 0.70
N SER A 154 -11.94 -12.50 0.23
CA SER A 154 -12.73 -13.41 1.06
C SER A 154 -11.85 -14.27 1.96
N HIS A 155 -10.78 -14.83 1.42
CA HIS A 155 -9.77 -15.54 2.21
C HIS A 155 -9.06 -14.64 3.21
N PHE A 156 -8.82 -13.38 2.84
CA PHE A 156 -8.22 -12.40 3.74
C PHE A 156 -9.08 -12.19 5.00
N VAL A 157 -10.36 -11.88 4.83
CA VAL A 157 -11.28 -11.67 5.95
C VAL A 157 -11.38 -12.93 6.80
N TRP A 158 -11.56 -14.09 6.18
CA TRP A 158 -11.65 -15.37 6.88
C TRP A 158 -10.39 -15.67 7.69
N GLN A 159 -9.20 -15.56 7.11
CA GLN A 159 -7.94 -15.81 7.80
C GLN A 159 -7.67 -14.82 8.94
N ILE A 160 -7.99 -13.54 8.76
CA ILE A 160 -7.83 -12.54 9.82
C ILE A 160 -8.72 -12.90 11.02
N LEU A 161 -9.99 -13.15 10.80
CA LEU A 161 -10.94 -13.48 11.87
C LEU A 161 -10.59 -14.80 12.58
N THR A 162 -10.21 -15.83 11.82
CA THR A 162 -9.84 -17.14 12.37
C THR A 162 -8.56 -17.04 13.17
N ARG A 163 -7.52 -16.36 12.67
CA ARG A 163 -6.24 -16.21 13.39
C ARG A 163 -6.36 -15.34 14.64
N CYS A 164 -7.21 -14.33 14.63
CA CYS A 164 -7.53 -13.58 15.85
C CYS A 164 -8.35 -14.38 16.87
N GLY A 165 -8.94 -15.51 16.47
CA GLY A 165 -9.84 -16.30 17.31
C GLY A 165 -11.25 -15.68 17.43
N ALA A 166 -11.61 -14.79 16.52
CA ALA A 166 -12.93 -14.17 16.44
C ALA A 166 -13.94 -15.00 15.64
N TYR A 167 -13.45 -16.00 14.90
CA TYR A 167 -14.26 -16.92 14.11
C TYR A 167 -13.62 -18.31 14.13
N ASP A 168 -14.43 -19.37 14.28
CA ASP A 168 -14.02 -20.77 14.37
C ASP A 168 -14.62 -21.66 13.26
N GLY A 169 -15.31 -21.07 12.29
CA GLY A 169 -15.91 -21.77 11.18
C GLY A 169 -14.91 -22.10 10.04
N GLU A 170 -15.30 -23.03 9.21
CA GLU A 170 -14.62 -23.35 7.95
C GLU A 170 -14.92 -22.29 6.86
N TYR A 171 -14.02 -22.19 5.88
CA TYR A 171 -14.18 -21.32 4.72
C TYR A 171 -15.11 -21.96 3.69
#